data_8b7816cfaaf05591253be0076ba3707f
#
_entry.id   8b7816cfaaf05591253be0076ba3707f
#
_cell.length_a   1.000
_cell.length_b   1.000
_cell.length_c   1.000
_cell.angle_alpha   90.00
_cell.angle_beta   90.00
_cell.angle_gamma   90.00
#
_symmetry.space_group_name_H-M   'P 1'
#
loop_
_entity.id
_entity.type
_entity.pdbx_description
1 polymer ?
#
loop_
_entity_poly.entity_id
_entity_poly.type
_entity_poly.pdbx_seq_one_letter_code
_entity_poly.pdbx_strand_id
1 'polypeptide(L)'
;MAGTDIAIDLGSANFRLYVDGKGVVVDEPNVIAVDEDSNRVVAVGRRAYRMLGRTSDRVRVVKPVTGGVISDLTLMDATLQHYLKKVTNSRVFMPRAVVAVPSGITEVERRAVVDAVAGNGIRKVCLIEAPGVGAIGAGLDISRPHGSMVVTLGEGVSDIGVLSMNRLSVSGRIAVGGAVFNEDIIKYARRKFDLIIGEQTAEAAKCAVGCAFP
;
A
#
# COMPACT_ATOMS: atom_id res chain seq x y z
N MET A 1 29.96 4.52 -8.73
CA MET A 1 28.83 3.64 -9.10
C MET A 1 27.58 4.19 -8.42
N ALA A 2 26.53 4.49 -9.18
CA ALA A 2 25.25 4.96 -8.63
C ALA A 2 24.62 3.83 -7.82
N GLY A 3 24.10 4.15 -6.63
CA GLY A 3 23.32 3.19 -5.84
C GLY A 3 22.07 2.78 -6.61
N THR A 4 21.58 1.59 -6.38
CA THR A 4 20.34 1.07 -6.99
C THR A 4 19.16 1.91 -6.51
N ASP A 5 18.39 2.49 -7.43
CA ASP A 5 17.17 3.22 -7.09
C ASP A 5 16.00 2.23 -6.92
N ILE A 6 15.14 2.51 -5.96
CA ILE A 6 13.97 1.69 -5.68
C ILE A 6 12.70 2.54 -5.62
N ALA A 7 11.56 1.95 -5.94
CA ALA A 7 10.27 2.55 -5.68
C ALA A 7 9.46 1.63 -4.76
N ILE A 8 8.75 2.22 -3.81
CA ILE A 8 7.96 1.52 -2.81
C ILE A 8 6.53 2.04 -2.86
N ASP A 9 5.57 1.13 -2.98
CA ASP A 9 4.16 1.39 -2.77
C ASP A 9 3.76 0.77 -1.42
N LEU A 10 3.45 1.64 -0.45
CA LEU A 10 2.97 1.27 0.89
C LEU A 10 1.44 1.26 0.93
N GLY A 11 0.82 0.49 0.03
CA GLY A 11 -0.63 0.37 -0.01
C GLY A 11 -1.20 -0.40 1.18
N SER A 12 -2.46 -0.13 1.54
CA SER A 12 -3.18 -0.88 2.59
C SER A 12 -3.42 -2.34 2.20
N ALA A 13 -3.70 -2.62 0.90
CA ALA A 13 -3.89 -3.97 0.39
C ALA A 13 -2.56 -4.68 0.13
N ASN A 14 -1.67 -4.04 -0.61
CA ASN A 14 -0.44 -4.63 -1.10
C ASN A 14 0.76 -3.76 -0.79
N PHE A 15 1.88 -4.42 -0.52
CA PHE A 15 3.21 -3.86 -0.52
C PHE A 15 3.90 -4.20 -1.84
N ARG A 16 4.37 -3.19 -2.57
CA ARG A 16 5.13 -3.40 -3.80
C ARG A 16 6.50 -2.76 -3.71
N LEU A 17 7.49 -3.47 -4.21
CA LEU A 17 8.86 -3.00 -4.29
C LEU A 17 9.37 -3.17 -5.72
N TYR A 18 9.71 -2.08 -6.34
CA TYR A 18 10.38 -2.02 -7.62
C TYR A 18 11.85 -1.70 -7.43
N VAL A 19 12.71 -2.33 -8.19
CA VAL A 19 14.15 -2.10 -8.21
C VAL A 19 14.59 -1.74 -9.62
N ASP A 20 15.32 -0.66 -9.77
CA ASP A 20 15.82 -0.21 -11.05
C ASP A 20 16.67 -1.31 -11.72
N GLY A 21 16.39 -1.57 -13.00
CA GLY A 21 17.00 -2.64 -13.79
C GLY A 21 16.49 -4.06 -13.49
N LYS A 22 15.62 -4.27 -12.46
CA LYS A 22 15.07 -5.60 -12.13
C LYS A 22 13.54 -5.67 -12.22
N GLY A 23 12.87 -4.51 -12.25
CA GLY A 23 11.41 -4.46 -12.22
C GLY A 23 10.81 -4.66 -10.82
N VAL A 24 9.57 -5.12 -10.77
CA VAL A 24 8.85 -5.42 -9.51
C VAL A 24 9.40 -6.71 -8.90
N VAL A 25 10.07 -6.59 -7.76
CA VAL A 25 10.70 -7.72 -7.05
C VAL A 25 9.86 -8.22 -5.87
N VAL A 26 8.91 -7.42 -5.39
CA VAL A 26 7.91 -7.79 -4.38
C VAL A 26 6.55 -7.25 -4.81
N ASP A 27 5.54 -8.11 -4.82
CA ASP A 27 4.12 -7.77 -4.92
C ASP A 27 3.37 -8.74 -4.00
N GLU A 28 3.13 -8.30 -2.78
CA GLU A 28 2.62 -9.13 -1.70
C GLU A 28 1.52 -8.39 -0.92
N PRO A 29 0.53 -9.10 -0.37
CA PRO A 29 -0.41 -8.50 0.57
C PRO A 29 0.32 -7.81 1.72
N ASN A 30 -0.10 -6.59 2.07
CA ASN A 30 0.51 -5.83 3.17
C ASN A 30 -0.12 -6.23 4.51
N VAL A 31 0.18 -7.45 4.93
CA VAL A 31 -0.30 -8.04 6.19
C VAL A 31 0.84 -8.75 6.91
N ILE A 32 0.77 -8.77 8.22
CA ILE A 32 1.73 -9.40 9.11
C ILE A 32 1.00 -10.22 10.17
N ALA A 33 1.48 -11.42 10.45
CA ALA A 33 0.98 -12.26 11.52
C ALA A 33 1.95 -12.23 12.70
N VAL A 34 1.41 -12.00 13.89
CA VAL A 34 2.16 -11.83 15.14
C VAL A 34 1.62 -12.79 16.19
N ASP A 35 2.52 -13.42 16.91
CA ASP A 35 2.21 -14.20 18.08
C ASP A 35 1.90 -13.27 19.25
N GLU A 36 0.72 -13.37 19.84
CA GLU A 36 0.21 -12.46 20.89
C GLU A 36 1.02 -12.57 22.20
N ASP A 37 1.53 -13.75 22.53
CA ASP A 37 2.23 -13.99 23.79
C ASP A 37 3.67 -13.45 23.73
N SER A 38 4.35 -13.66 22.61
CA SER A 38 5.76 -13.31 22.44
C SER A 38 5.99 -12.02 21.66
N ASN A 39 4.94 -11.46 21.06
CA ASN A 39 4.98 -10.30 20.13
C ASN A 39 5.97 -10.54 18.96
N ARG A 40 6.19 -11.78 18.56
CA ARG A 40 7.11 -12.16 17.49
C ARG A 40 6.37 -12.27 16.16
N VAL A 41 7.02 -11.82 15.10
CA VAL A 41 6.53 -11.99 13.73
C VAL A 41 6.56 -13.46 13.33
N VAL A 42 5.40 -14.02 13.02
CA VAL A 42 5.20 -15.41 12.57
C VAL A 42 5.25 -15.50 11.05
N ALA A 43 4.63 -14.54 10.35
CA ALA A 43 4.58 -14.51 8.89
C ALA A 43 4.37 -13.09 8.38
N VAL A 44 4.79 -12.84 7.13
CA VAL A 44 4.60 -11.57 6.41
C VAL A 44 4.04 -11.89 5.03
N GLY A 45 3.24 -10.97 4.49
CA GLY A 45 2.76 -11.02 3.13
C GLY A 45 1.77 -12.17 2.88
N ARG A 46 1.93 -12.85 1.76
CA ARG A 46 1.02 -13.93 1.32
C ARG A 46 0.88 -15.05 2.34
N ARG A 47 1.93 -15.33 3.12
CA ARG A 47 1.85 -16.33 4.18
C ARG A 47 0.94 -15.87 5.31
N ALA A 48 1.06 -14.63 5.75
CA ALA A 48 0.20 -14.03 6.76
C ALA A 48 -1.26 -13.91 6.25
N TYR A 49 -1.43 -13.51 4.99
CA TYR A 49 -2.75 -13.38 4.36
C TYR A 49 -3.55 -14.69 4.35
N ARG A 50 -2.89 -15.83 4.12
CA ARG A 50 -3.53 -17.15 4.17
C ARG A 50 -4.00 -17.55 5.58
N MET A 51 -3.48 -16.87 6.60
CA MET A 51 -3.85 -17.10 8.00
C MET A 51 -5.06 -16.29 8.44
N LEU A 52 -5.49 -15.29 7.67
CA LEU A 52 -6.66 -14.46 7.98
C LEU A 52 -7.91 -15.32 8.19
N GLY A 53 -8.57 -15.16 9.34
CA GLY A 53 -9.76 -15.91 9.73
C GLY A 53 -9.54 -17.42 9.99
N ARG A 54 -8.29 -17.86 10.09
CA ARG A 54 -7.91 -19.28 10.30
C ARG A 54 -6.87 -19.46 11.41
N THR A 55 -6.62 -18.42 12.19
CA THR A 55 -5.67 -18.46 13.31
C THR A 55 -6.35 -18.88 14.60
N SER A 56 -5.56 -19.52 15.51
CA SER A 56 -5.94 -19.62 16.91
C SER A 56 -5.84 -18.24 17.59
N ASP A 57 -6.41 -18.11 18.79
CA ASP A 57 -6.38 -16.87 19.59
C ASP A 57 -4.96 -16.35 19.90
N ARG A 58 -3.94 -17.18 19.68
CA ARG A 58 -2.52 -16.83 19.89
C ARG A 58 -1.87 -16.07 18.74
N VAL A 59 -2.50 -16.03 17.57
CA VAL A 59 -1.90 -15.39 16.40
C VAL A 59 -2.86 -14.35 15.82
N ARG A 60 -2.44 -13.12 15.87
CA ARG A 60 -3.16 -11.98 15.28
C ARG A 60 -2.59 -11.62 13.91
N VAL A 61 -3.46 -11.49 12.92
CA VAL A 61 -3.09 -11.00 11.58
C VAL A 61 -3.52 -9.54 11.47
N VAL A 62 -2.58 -8.67 11.13
CA VAL A 62 -2.75 -7.21 11.15
C VAL A 62 -2.30 -6.59 9.84
N LYS A 63 -2.97 -5.51 9.42
CA LYS A 63 -2.51 -4.63 8.35
C LYS A 63 -1.73 -3.47 8.98
N PRO A 64 -0.42 -3.34 8.72
CA PRO A 64 0.39 -2.24 9.29
C PRO A 64 0.06 -0.87 8.68
N VAL A 65 -0.64 -0.88 7.54
CA VAL A 65 -1.13 0.32 6.85
C VAL A 65 -2.64 0.21 6.71
N THR A 66 -3.37 1.19 7.22
CA THR A 66 -4.84 1.30 7.10
C THR A 66 -5.22 2.71 6.69
N GLY A 67 -6.24 2.83 5.83
CA GLY A 67 -6.64 4.15 5.34
C GLY A 67 -5.51 4.92 4.61
N GLY A 68 -4.55 4.18 4.03
CA GLY A 68 -3.41 4.75 3.31
C GLY A 68 -2.28 5.28 4.20
N VAL A 69 -2.37 5.16 5.52
CA VAL A 69 -1.36 5.63 6.47
C VAL A 69 -0.85 4.51 7.36
N ILE A 70 0.37 4.65 7.88
CA ILE A 70 0.94 3.67 8.81
C ILE A 70 0.15 3.72 10.11
N SER A 71 -0.51 2.63 10.46
CA SER A 71 -1.28 2.46 11.69
C SER A 71 -0.47 1.85 12.84
N ASP A 72 0.58 1.11 12.50
CA ASP A 72 1.50 0.51 13.47
C ASP A 72 2.94 0.57 12.92
N LEU A 73 3.73 1.45 13.52
CA LEU A 73 5.12 1.69 13.12
C LEU A 73 6.01 0.47 13.35
N THR A 74 5.81 -0.27 14.44
CA THR A 74 6.62 -1.44 14.78
C THR A 74 6.40 -2.56 13.78
N LEU A 75 5.15 -2.82 13.43
CA LEU A 75 4.80 -3.84 12.45
C LEU A 75 5.19 -3.41 11.03
N MET A 76 5.10 -2.11 10.73
CA MET A 76 5.57 -1.59 9.44
C MET A 76 7.08 -1.73 9.31
N ASP A 77 7.85 -1.43 10.36
CA ASP A 77 9.31 -1.62 10.37
C ASP A 77 9.68 -3.09 10.14
N ALA A 78 9.02 -4.01 10.83
CA ALA A 78 9.22 -5.45 10.62
C ALA A 78 8.90 -5.90 9.19
N THR A 79 7.85 -5.34 8.58
CA THR A 79 7.48 -5.59 7.18
C THR A 79 8.54 -5.05 6.22
N LEU A 80 9.00 -3.81 6.42
CA LEU A 80 10.07 -3.20 5.64
C LEU A 80 11.37 -3.99 5.76
N GLN A 81 11.78 -4.36 6.97
CA GLN A 81 12.95 -5.22 7.19
C GLN A 81 12.88 -6.53 6.39
N HIS A 82 11.70 -7.16 6.42
CA HIS A 82 11.50 -8.43 5.70
C HIS A 82 11.73 -8.29 4.20
N TYR A 83 11.20 -7.23 3.59
CA TYR A 83 11.27 -7.05 2.14
C TYR A 83 12.54 -6.35 1.69
N LEU A 84 13.00 -5.32 2.39
CA LEU A 84 14.16 -4.53 2.00
C LEU A 84 15.48 -5.30 2.16
N LYS A 85 15.57 -6.27 3.08
CA LYS A 85 16.72 -7.18 3.16
C LYS A 85 17.07 -7.84 1.82
N LYS A 86 16.09 -8.03 0.95
CA LYS A 86 16.31 -8.62 -0.39
C LYS A 86 17.09 -7.70 -1.33
N VAL A 87 17.09 -6.40 -1.08
CA VAL A 87 17.70 -5.38 -1.95
C VAL A 87 18.82 -4.58 -1.28
N THR A 88 18.88 -4.56 0.06
CA THR A 88 19.86 -3.79 0.85
C THR A 88 21.08 -4.63 1.29
N ASN A 89 21.34 -5.77 0.66
CA ASN A 89 22.42 -6.69 1.04
C ASN A 89 23.85 -6.11 0.96
N SER A 90 24.03 -4.92 0.39
CA SER A 90 25.32 -4.24 0.31
C SER A 90 25.38 -3.07 1.31
N ARG A 91 26.18 -3.19 2.35
CA ARG A 91 26.45 -2.09 3.27
C ARG A 91 27.20 -0.89 2.65
N VAL A 92 27.71 -1.06 1.43
CA VAL A 92 28.56 -0.05 0.76
C VAL A 92 27.71 0.87 -0.13
N PHE A 93 26.57 0.39 -0.67
CA PHE A 93 25.73 1.14 -1.58
C PHE A 93 24.28 1.15 -1.08
N MET A 94 23.97 2.12 -0.21
CA MET A 94 22.61 2.32 0.26
C MET A 94 21.74 2.88 -0.88
N PRO A 95 20.59 2.24 -1.20
CA PRO A 95 19.68 2.70 -2.25
C PRO A 95 19.01 4.04 -1.91
N ARG A 96 18.49 4.72 -2.93
CA ARG A 96 17.54 5.82 -2.80
C ARG A 96 16.15 5.26 -3.06
N ALA A 97 15.15 5.74 -2.34
CA ALA A 97 13.78 5.31 -2.50
C ALA A 97 12.86 6.46 -2.91
N VAL A 98 11.96 6.18 -3.84
CA VAL A 98 10.73 6.93 -4.05
C VAL A 98 9.60 6.14 -3.40
N VAL A 99 8.77 6.80 -2.59
CA VAL A 99 7.64 6.16 -1.90
C VAL A 99 6.35 6.85 -2.30
N ALA A 100 5.39 6.08 -2.80
CA ALA A 100 4.04 6.56 -3.06
C ALA A 100 3.28 6.73 -1.74
N VAL A 101 2.64 7.88 -1.57
CA VAL A 101 1.83 8.22 -0.39
C VAL A 101 0.49 8.81 -0.82
N PRO A 102 -0.57 8.69 -0.01
CA PRO A 102 -1.84 9.34 -0.30
C PRO A 102 -1.71 10.87 -0.35
N SER A 103 -2.64 11.50 -1.04
CA SER A 103 -2.73 12.97 -1.09
C SER A 103 -3.10 13.54 0.27
N GLY A 104 -2.55 14.70 0.60
CA GLY A 104 -2.92 15.45 1.80
C GLY A 104 -2.58 14.76 3.12
N ILE A 105 -1.57 13.88 3.15
CA ILE A 105 -1.06 13.34 4.43
C ILE A 105 -0.46 14.46 5.27
N THR A 106 -0.61 14.32 6.59
CA THR A 106 -0.03 15.25 7.57
C THR A 106 1.49 15.18 7.60
N GLU A 107 2.15 16.22 8.11
CA GLU A 107 3.61 16.22 8.28
C GLU A 107 4.08 15.10 9.23
N VAL A 108 3.26 14.71 10.22
CA VAL A 108 3.56 13.60 11.13
C VAL A 108 3.54 12.27 10.37
N GLU A 109 2.50 12.03 9.56
CA GLU A 109 2.39 10.83 8.71
C GLU A 109 3.53 10.78 7.68
N ARG A 110 3.84 11.91 7.06
CA ARG A 110 4.96 12.07 6.12
C ARG A 110 6.28 11.65 6.77
N ARG A 111 6.54 12.19 7.97
CA ARG A 111 7.75 11.89 8.72
C ARG A 111 7.81 10.41 9.13
N ALA A 112 6.70 9.84 9.57
CA ALA A 112 6.61 8.43 9.92
C ALA A 112 7.02 7.51 8.76
N VAL A 113 6.57 7.80 7.53
CA VAL A 113 6.96 7.05 6.33
C VAL A 113 8.47 7.21 6.05
N VAL A 114 8.98 8.46 6.10
CA VAL A 114 10.41 8.73 5.85
C VAL A 114 11.28 8.00 6.87
N ASP A 115 10.97 8.11 8.16
CA ASP A 115 11.75 7.52 9.24
C ASP A 115 11.71 5.98 9.17
N ALA A 116 10.54 5.38 8.90
CA ALA A 116 10.41 3.94 8.75
C ALA A 116 11.23 3.39 7.58
N VAL A 117 11.19 4.07 6.42
CA VAL A 117 11.95 3.61 5.24
C VAL A 117 13.44 3.85 5.39
N ALA A 118 13.85 5.02 5.90
CA ALA A 118 15.26 5.37 6.11
C ALA A 118 15.92 4.46 7.17
N GLY A 119 15.20 4.13 8.25
CA GLY A 119 15.66 3.20 9.29
C GLY A 119 16.03 1.81 8.77
N ASN A 120 15.53 1.45 7.59
CA ASN A 120 15.79 0.17 6.92
C ASN A 120 16.93 0.21 5.87
N GLY A 121 17.88 1.15 6.03
CA GLY A 121 19.10 1.19 5.21
C GLY A 121 18.94 1.93 3.88
N ILE A 122 17.93 2.80 3.77
CA ILE A 122 17.72 3.67 2.61
C ILE A 122 18.38 5.03 2.86
N ARG A 123 19.27 5.46 1.96
CA ARG A 123 20.05 6.68 2.13
C ARG A 123 19.23 7.96 1.94
N LYS A 124 18.29 7.95 1.00
CA LYS A 124 17.45 9.11 0.64
C LYS A 124 16.05 8.62 0.30
N VAL A 125 15.06 9.20 0.95
CA VAL A 125 13.64 8.93 0.73
C VAL A 125 13.00 10.15 0.10
N CYS A 126 12.27 9.97 -0.99
CA CYS A 126 11.46 10.99 -1.65
C CYS A 126 10.02 10.52 -1.65
N LEU A 127 9.09 11.33 -1.19
CA LEU A 127 7.67 11.01 -1.20
C LEU A 127 7.00 11.65 -2.42
N ILE A 128 6.14 10.89 -3.09
CA ILE A 128 5.32 11.37 -4.21
C ILE A 128 3.87 10.99 -3.93
N GLU A 129 2.95 11.93 -4.15
CA GLU A 129 1.52 11.66 -3.99
C GLU A 129 0.99 10.70 -5.05
N ALA A 130 0.09 9.81 -4.63
CA ALA A 130 -0.45 8.71 -5.44
C ALA A 130 -1.00 9.14 -6.81
N PRO A 131 -1.74 10.26 -6.98
CA PRO A 131 -2.18 10.70 -8.30
C PRO A 131 -1.02 11.00 -9.26
N GLY A 132 0.10 11.55 -8.76
CA GLY A 132 1.30 11.79 -9.56
C GLY A 132 1.92 10.51 -10.08
N VAL A 133 2.08 9.51 -9.19
CA VAL A 133 2.58 8.18 -9.55
C VAL A 133 1.62 7.48 -10.51
N GLY A 134 0.31 7.57 -10.24
CA GLY A 134 -0.75 7.00 -11.08
C GLY A 134 -0.75 7.58 -12.49
N ALA A 135 -0.57 8.89 -12.63
CA ALA A 135 -0.47 9.55 -13.94
C ALA A 135 0.69 9.01 -14.77
N ILE A 136 1.87 8.92 -14.16
CA ILE A 136 3.08 8.40 -14.81
C ILE A 136 2.87 6.92 -15.19
N GLY A 137 2.32 6.12 -14.27
CA GLY A 137 2.05 4.70 -14.51
C GLY A 137 1.02 4.45 -15.61
N ALA A 138 0.06 5.36 -15.79
CA ALA A 138 -0.92 5.33 -16.88
C ALA A 138 -0.36 5.86 -18.22
N GLY A 139 0.90 6.32 -18.26
CA GLY A 139 1.52 6.87 -19.46
C GLY A 139 0.97 8.25 -19.87
N LEU A 140 0.39 9.01 -18.94
CA LEU A 140 -0.12 10.34 -19.23
C LEU A 140 1.02 11.33 -19.41
N ASP A 141 0.97 12.13 -20.48
CA ASP A 141 1.87 13.25 -20.68
C ASP A 141 1.41 14.45 -19.83
N ILE A 142 1.96 14.52 -18.62
CA ILE A 142 1.66 15.60 -17.66
C ILE A 142 2.50 16.86 -17.85
N SER A 143 3.41 16.87 -18.84
CA SER A 143 4.31 17.99 -19.11
C SER A 143 3.59 19.19 -19.75
N ARG A 144 2.47 18.95 -20.41
CA ARG A 144 1.72 19.94 -21.16
C ARG A 144 0.95 20.93 -20.27
N PRO A 145 0.64 22.13 -20.77
CA PRO A 145 -0.10 23.16 -20.02
C PRO A 145 -1.62 22.92 -20.04
N HIS A 146 -2.06 21.67 -19.92
CA HIS A 146 -3.47 21.31 -19.74
C HIS A 146 -3.62 20.42 -18.50
N GLY A 147 -4.77 20.49 -17.84
CA GLY A 147 -5.05 19.69 -16.65
C GLY A 147 -5.41 18.25 -17.03
N SER A 148 -4.64 17.29 -16.52
CA SER A 148 -4.97 15.86 -16.59
C SER A 148 -5.48 15.40 -15.23
N MET A 149 -6.73 14.96 -15.17
CA MET A 149 -7.32 14.43 -13.93
C MET A 149 -7.05 12.94 -13.81
N VAL A 150 -6.57 12.54 -12.65
CA VAL A 150 -6.31 11.14 -12.30
C VAL A 150 -7.04 10.79 -11.01
N VAL A 151 -7.68 9.63 -11.00
CA VAL A 151 -8.29 9.05 -9.81
C VAL A 151 -7.60 7.71 -9.55
N THR A 152 -7.03 7.55 -8.36
CA THR A 152 -6.43 6.30 -7.91
C THR A 152 -7.35 5.67 -6.87
N LEU A 153 -7.87 4.48 -7.17
CA LEU A 153 -8.78 3.74 -6.29
C LEU A 153 -7.97 2.68 -5.52
N GLY A 154 -7.66 2.97 -4.27
CA GLY A 154 -6.98 2.05 -3.37
C GLY A 154 -7.96 1.16 -2.58
N GLU A 155 -7.41 0.36 -1.66
CA GLU A 155 -8.23 -0.42 -0.73
C GLU A 155 -8.80 0.47 0.38
N GLY A 156 -7.98 1.32 1.00
CA GLY A 156 -8.37 2.14 2.14
C GLY A 156 -8.81 3.55 1.77
N VAL A 157 -8.29 4.09 0.67
CA VAL A 157 -8.54 5.47 0.24
C VAL A 157 -8.62 5.56 -1.28
N SER A 158 -9.30 6.59 -1.76
CA SER A 158 -9.25 7.02 -3.15
C SER A 158 -8.66 8.43 -3.22
N ASP A 159 -7.65 8.60 -4.05
CA ASP A 159 -6.98 9.88 -4.27
C ASP A 159 -7.35 10.44 -5.63
N ILE A 160 -7.60 11.73 -5.69
CA ILE A 160 -7.95 12.46 -6.89
C ILE A 160 -6.92 13.57 -7.08
N GLY A 161 -6.40 13.72 -8.28
CA GLY A 161 -5.44 14.76 -8.57
C GLY A 161 -5.59 15.33 -9.96
N VAL A 162 -5.34 16.62 -10.11
CA VAL A 162 -5.20 17.29 -11.40
C VAL A 162 -3.74 17.69 -11.58
N LEU A 163 -3.12 17.18 -12.63
CA LEU A 163 -1.72 17.42 -12.94
C LEU A 163 -1.61 18.29 -14.20
N SER A 164 -0.67 19.22 -14.18
CA SER A 164 -0.32 20.07 -15.30
C SER A 164 1.14 20.52 -15.15
N MET A 165 1.88 20.62 -16.24
CA MET A 165 3.26 21.11 -16.26
C MET A 165 4.17 20.39 -15.25
N ASN A 166 4.05 19.06 -15.17
CA ASN A 166 4.76 18.17 -14.25
C ASN A 166 4.50 18.44 -12.75
N ARG A 167 3.36 19.08 -12.43
CA ARG A 167 2.98 19.40 -11.06
C ARG A 167 1.58 18.95 -10.75
N LEU A 168 1.38 18.52 -9.53
CA LEU A 168 0.06 18.30 -8.96
C LEU A 168 -0.51 19.67 -8.56
N SER A 169 -1.50 20.15 -9.32
CA SER A 169 -2.09 21.48 -9.13
C SER A 169 -3.16 21.48 -8.04
N VAL A 170 -3.96 20.41 -8.02
CA VAL A 170 -5.02 20.22 -7.03
C VAL A 170 -5.03 18.72 -6.69
N SER A 171 -5.18 18.40 -5.42
CA SER A 171 -5.40 17.04 -4.98
C SER A 171 -6.45 16.94 -3.86
N GLY A 172 -7.08 15.81 -3.76
CA GLY A 172 -8.03 15.48 -2.70
C GLY A 172 -8.02 14.00 -2.42
N ARG A 173 -8.46 13.64 -1.22
CA ARG A 173 -8.54 12.25 -0.75
C ARG A 173 -9.91 12.01 -0.10
N ILE A 174 -10.48 10.86 -0.36
CA ILE A 174 -11.66 10.36 0.34
C ILE A 174 -11.35 9.01 0.99
N ALA A 175 -11.88 8.80 2.21
CA ALA A 175 -11.71 7.56 2.96
C ALA A 175 -12.70 6.47 2.48
N VAL A 176 -12.79 6.29 1.17
CA VAL A 176 -13.60 5.26 0.51
C VAL A 176 -12.69 4.53 -0.46
N GLY A 177 -12.69 3.22 -0.39
CA GLY A 177 -11.90 2.35 -1.27
C GLY A 177 -12.46 0.93 -1.25
N GLY A 178 -11.69 -0.01 -1.76
CA GLY A 178 -12.10 -1.40 -1.90
C GLY A 178 -12.55 -2.08 -0.61
N ALA A 179 -12.02 -1.66 0.55
CA ALA A 179 -12.43 -2.17 1.86
C ALA A 179 -13.90 -1.82 2.18
N VAL A 180 -14.30 -0.57 1.91
CA VAL A 180 -15.70 -0.14 2.11
C VAL A 180 -16.65 -0.93 1.21
N PHE A 181 -16.25 -1.18 -0.04
CA PHE A 181 -17.04 -2.00 -0.96
C PHE A 181 -17.17 -3.44 -0.45
N ASN A 182 -16.13 -4.02 0.14
CA ASN A 182 -16.20 -5.35 0.74
C ASN A 182 -17.17 -5.37 1.92
N GLU A 183 -17.11 -4.36 2.80
CA GLU A 183 -18.04 -4.25 3.92
C GLU A 183 -19.50 -4.16 3.45
N ASP A 184 -19.77 -3.39 2.40
CA ASP A 184 -21.12 -3.26 1.85
C ASP A 184 -21.61 -4.56 1.20
N ILE A 185 -20.72 -5.32 0.55
CA ILE A 185 -21.05 -6.66 0.03
C ILE A 185 -21.37 -7.61 1.20
N ILE A 186 -20.60 -7.61 2.29
CA ILE A 186 -20.85 -8.42 3.47
C ILE A 186 -22.22 -8.07 4.09
N LYS A 187 -22.50 -6.77 4.26
CA LYS A 187 -23.77 -6.27 4.79
C LYS A 187 -24.94 -6.66 3.89
N TYR A 188 -24.76 -6.58 2.58
CA TYR A 188 -25.77 -6.97 1.58
C TYR A 188 -26.06 -8.47 1.61
N ALA A 189 -25.02 -9.31 1.62
CA ALA A 189 -25.15 -10.76 1.70
C ALA A 189 -25.93 -11.18 2.94
N ARG A 190 -25.60 -10.57 4.09
CA ARG A 190 -26.31 -10.83 5.36
C ARG A 190 -27.76 -10.42 5.30
N ARG A 191 -28.06 -9.21 4.81
CA ARG A 191 -29.45 -8.68 4.80
C ARG A 191 -30.36 -9.39 3.80
N LYS A 192 -29.84 -9.74 2.62
CA LYS A 192 -30.67 -10.26 1.52
C LYS A 192 -30.75 -11.77 1.48
N PHE A 193 -29.70 -12.45 1.91
CA PHE A 193 -29.57 -13.90 1.77
C PHE A 193 -29.35 -14.63 3.10
N ASP A 194 -29.29 -13.88 4.21
CA ASP A 194 -28.93 -14.41 5.56
C ASP A 194 -27.61 -15.17 5.57
N LEU A 195 -26.66 -14.73 4.72
CA LEU A 195 -25.35 -15.33 4.59
C LEU A 195 -24.29 -14.49 5.31
N ILE A 196 -23.50 -15.17 6.15
CA ILE A 196 -22.33 -14.59 6.80
C ILE A 196 -21.10 -14.95 5.95
N ILE A 197 -20.50 -13.97 5.31
CA ILE A 197 -19.27 -14.13 4.52
C ILE A 197 -18.14 -13.30 5.12
N GLY A 198 -16.90 -13.77 4.95
CA GLY A 198 -15.71 -13.04 5.37
C GLY A 198 -15.17 -12.08 4.31
N GLU A 199 -14.22 -11.22 4.71
CA GLU A 199 -13.58 -10.22 3.83
C GLU A 199 -13.00 -10.84 2.55
N GLN A 200 -12.31 -12.00 2.65
CA GLN A 200 -11.74 -12.68 1.49
C GLN A 200 -12.80 -13.12 0.48
N THR A 201 -13.96 -13.59 0.96
CA THR A 201 -15.08 -14.00 0.10
C THR A 201 -15.73 -12.78 -0.57
N ALA A 202 -15.88 -11.67 0.18
CA ALA A 202 -16.40 -10.43 -0.36
C ALA A 202 -15.48 -9.84 -1.44
N GLU A 203 -14.16 -9.85 -1.19
CA GLU A 203 -13.16 -9.42 -2.17
C GLU A 203 -13.20 -10.28 -3.43
N ALA A 204 -13.27 -11.60 -3.29
CA ALA A 204 -13.37 -12.52 -4.42
C ALA A 204 -14.66 -12.28 -5.24
N ALA A 205 -15.79 -12.06 -4.57
CA ALA A 205 -17.05 -11.74 -5.22
C ALA A 205 -16.98 -10.40 -5.95
N LYS A 206 -16.44 -9.36 -5.30
CA LYS A 206 -16.22 -8.05 -5.92
C LYS A 206 -15.39 -8.15 -7.20
N CYS A 207 -14.27 -8.88 -7.16
CA CYS A 207 -13.41 -9.06 -8.33
C CYS A 207 -14.04 -9.90 -9.44
N ALA A 208 -14.91 -10.85 -9.08
CA ALA A 208 -15.54 -11.73 -10.06
C ALA A 208 -16.70 -11.08 -10.84
N VAL A 209 -17.49 -10.23 -10.17
CA VAL A 209 -18.71 -9.66 -10.74
C VAL A 209 -18.72 -8.13 -10.78
N GLY A 210 -17.72 -7.49 -10.16
CA GLY A 210 -17.63 -6.02 -10.15
C GLY A 210 -17.39 -5.49 -11.55
N CYS A 211 -18.20 -4.50 -11.94
CA CYS A 211 -18.11 -3.84 -13.22
C CYS A 211 -18.31 -2.34 -13.02
N ALA A 212 -17.48 -1.52 -13.64
CA ALA A 212 -17.63 -0.07 -13.63
C ALA A 212 -18.62 0.43 -14.69
N PHE A 213 -18.89 -0.40 -15.68
CA PHE A 213 -19.85 -0.14 -16.74
C PHE A 213 -20.61 -1.43 -17.04
N PRO A 214 -21.97 -1.44 -16.91
CA PRO A 214 -22.79 -2.62 -17.12
C PRO A 214 -22.85 -3.06 -18.59
#